data_3ff05eda89dd1f2b6826834f5071846e
#
_entry.id   3ff05eda89dd1f2b6826834f5071846e
#
_cell.length_a   1.000
_cell.length_b   1.000
_cell.length_c   1.000
_cell.angle_alpha   90.00
_cell.angle_beta   90.00
_cell.angle_gamma   90.00
#
_symmetry.space_group_name_H-M   'P 1'
#
loop_
_entity.id
_entity.type
_entity.pdbx_description
1 polymer ?
#
loop_
_entity_poly.entity_id
_entity_poly.type
_entity_poly.pdbx_seq_one_letter_code
_entity_poly.pdbx_strand_id
1 'polypeptide(L)'
;GLISRIPVILNLGFSAFVFALAATTFNLKLMPVDSWITWVVAFLMYDLIYYIQHRLHHEIKILWATHVVHHHGEEFNMSTAMRQTSTGWLWKWMFYTPMMVIGIPAEVFITVGGINLVYQYWVHTEHVPKLGWLEKIFITPSNHRVHHAKNPEYIDANYGGVFIIWDRIFGTYIEEKDEIKPVYGTVKALNSWNPIWANFQVFHSMLLDSIRTKKWSDKLKVWYAPTYWRPSDVAEKYPTKPVDLKNKYNPFMTLSLIHISEPTRQVP
;
A
#
# COMPACT_ATOMS: atom_id res chain seq x y z
N GLY A 1 16.80 3.39 13.29
CA GLY A 1 18.25 3.45 13.12
C GLY A 1 18.68 3.72 11.68
N LEU A 2 19.99 3.65 11.38
CA LEU A 2 20.54 3.97 10.05
C LEU A 2 19.91 3.13 8.93
N ILE A 3 19.67 1.85 9.18
CA ILE A 3 19.08 0.90 8.21
C ILE A 3 17.69 1.34 7.74
N SER A 4 16.87 1.90 8.61
CA SER A 4 15.54 2.39 8.22
C SER A 4 15.59 3.69 7.40
N ARG A 5 16.71 4.40 7.39
CA ARG A 5 16.90 5.64 6.63
C ARG A 5 17.35 5.41 5.20
N ILE A 6 18.04 4.30 4.92
CA ILE A 6 18.50 3.97 3.56
C ILE A 6 17.34 3.93 2.55
N PRO A 7 16.24 3.22 2.78
CA PRO A 7 15.11 3.21 1.85
C PRO A 7 14.47 4.59 1.66
N VAL A 8 14.44 5.41 2.71
CA VAL A 8 13.91 6.78 2.60
C VAL A 8 14.81 7.65 1.71
N ILE A 9 16.12 7.58 1.89
CA ILE A 9 17.11 8.31 1.08
C ILE A 9 17.03 7.86 -0.38
N LEU A 10 16.96 6.54 -0.63
CA LEU A 10 16.83 5.99 -1.98
C LEU A 10 15.52 6.43 -2.64
N ASN A 11 14.41 6.38 -1.92
CA ASN A 11 13.11 6.81 -2.43
C ASN A 11 13.11 8.30 -2.78
N LEU A 12 13.59 9.15 -1.89
CA LEU A 12 13.65 10.59 -2.13
C LEU A 12 14.67 10.94 -3.21
N GLY A 13 15.89 10.43 -3.12
CA GLY A 13 16.97 10.77 -4.04
C GLY A 13 16.70 10.27 -5.47
N PHE A 14 16.34 9.00 -5.62
CA PHE A 14 16.09 8.41 -6.94
C PHE A 14 14.85 9.01 -7.60
N SER A 15 13.73 9.13 -6.86
CA SER A 15 12.51 9.73 -7.40
C SER A 15 12.72 11.21 -7.76
N ALA A 16 13.42 11.98 -6.90
CA ALA A 16 13.75 13.38 -7.19
C ALA A 16 14.61 13.53 -8.44
N PHE A 17 15.62 12.65 -8.62
CA PHE A 17 16.45 12.64 -9.82
C PHE A 17 15.60 12.38 -11.08
N VAL A 18 14.74 11.34 -11.07
CA VAL A 18 13.88 11.01 -12.23
C VAL A 18 12.90 12.15 -12.52
N PHE A 19 12.30 12.74 -11.51
CA PHE A 19 11.36 13.86 -11.66
C PHE A 19 12.05 15.11 -12.21
N ALA A 20 13.24 15.43 -11.72
CA ALA A 20 14.03 16.54 -12.25
C ALA A 20 14.44 16.30 -13.71
N LEU A 21 14.87 15.09 -14.05
CA LEU A 21 15.19 14.72 -15.43
C LEU A 21 13.97 14.85 -16.35
N ALA A 22 12.82 14.34 -15.94
CA ALA A 22 11.58 14.46 -16.71
C ALA A 22 11.14 15.91 -16.88
N ALA A 23 11.18 16.71 -15.79
CA ALA A 23 10.82 18.12 -15.81
C ALA A 23 11.75 18.98 -16.68
N THR A 24 13.04 18.63 -16.79
CA THR A 24 14.00 19.39 -17.59
C THR A 24 14.03 18.96 -19.06
N THR A 25 13.79 17.67 -19.34
CA THR A 25 13.96 17.10 -20.69
C THR A 25 12.65 17.04 -21.48
N PHE A 26 11.53 16.72 -20.82
CA PHE A 26 10.25 16.41 -21.48
C PHE A 26 9.09 17.33 -21.10
N ASN A 27 9.33 18.40 -20.35
CA ASN A 27 8.29 19.28 -19.82
C ASN A 27 7.54 20.01 -20.92
N LEU A 28 6.23 19.76 -21.02
CA LEU A 28 5.31 20.40 -21.96
C LEU A 28 4.90 21.82 -21.56
N LYS A 29 5.23 22.28 -20.34
CA LYS A 29 4.95 23.61 -19.78
C LYS A 29 3.47 24.01 -19.82
N LEU A 30 2.56 23.06 -19.67
CA LEU A 30 1.11 23.31 -19.75
C LEU A 30 0.52 23.87 -18.47
N MET A 31 1.25 23.80 -17.34
CA MET A 31 0.73 24.04 -15.99
C MET A 31 1.51 25.13 -15.25
N PRO A 32 1.19 26.43 -15.46
CA PRO A 32 1.86 27.52 -14.75
C PRO A 32 1.51 27.52 -13.25
N VAL A 33 2.47 27.86 -12.40
CA VAL A 33 2.34 27.78 -10.93
C VAL A 33 1.34 28.79 -10.35
N ASP A 34 1.20 29.93 -10.96
CA ASP A 34 0.32 31.03 -10.56
C ASP A 34 -1.17 30.80 -10.93
N SER A 35 -1.47 29.77 -11.69
CA SER A 35 -2.83 29.38 -12.03
C SER A 35 -3.45 28.48 -10.97
N TRP A 36 -4.58 28.87 -10.40
CA TRP A 36 -5.35 28.02 -9.48
C TRP A 36 -5.79 26.70 -10.15
N ILE A 37 -5.99 26.70 -11.48
CA ILE A 37 -6.35 25.51 -12.27
C ILE A 37 -5.23 24.45 -12.15
N THR A 38 -3.96 24.88 -12.19
CA THR A 38 -2.81 23.97 -11.99
C THR A 38 -2.89 23.23 -10.66
N TRP A 39 -3.27 23.90 -9.59
CA TRP A 39 -3.41 23.30 -8.26
C TRP A 39 -4.54 22.28 -8.19
N VAL A 40 -5.70 22.62 -8.76
CA VAL A 40 -6.86 21.72 -8.79
C VAL A 40 -6.56 20.49 -9.65
N VAL A 41 -6.03 20.68 -10.87
CA VAL A 41 -5.67 19.59 -11.76
C VAL A 41 -4.59 18.70 -11.14
N ALA A 42 -3.54 19.30 -10.56
CA ALA A 42 -2.48 18.57 -9.89
C ALA A 42 -3.01 17.73 -8.72
N PHE A 43 -3.92 18.27 -7.91
CA PHE A 43 -4.49 17.54 -6.78
C PHE A 43 -5.34 16.34 -7.24
N LEU A 44 -6.24 16.55 -8.19
CA LEU A 44 -7.08 15.48 -8.74
C LEU A 44 -6.24 14.42 -9.46
N MET A 45 -5.26 14.85 -10.24
CA MET A 45 -4.37 13.96 -10.97
C MET A 45 -3.48 13.14 -10.01
N TYR A 46 -2.94 13.77 -8.98
CA TYR A 46 -2.15 13.10 -7.95
C TYR A 46 -2.97 12.01 -7.27
N ASP A 47 -4.20 12.30 -6.87
CA ASP A 47 -5.07 11.36 -6.16
C ASP A 47 -5.55 10.21 -7.09
N LEU A 48 -5.84 10.51 -8.37
CA LEU A 48 -6.13 9.48 -9.37
C LEU A 48 -4.92 8.56 -9.60
N ILE A 49 -3.72 9.13 -9.74
CA ILE A 49 -2.48 8.36 -9.89
C ILE A 49 -2.24 7.51 -8.64
N TYR A 50 -2.49 8.07 -7.45
CA TYR A 50 -2.41 7.30 -6.20
C TYR A 50 -3.36 6.10 -6.23
N TYR A 51 -4.64 6.29 -6.61
CA TYR A 51 -5.60 5.21 -6.76
C TYR A 51 -5.09 4.12 -7.72
N ILE A 52 -4.64 4.49 -8.91
CA ILE A 52 -4.12 3.55 -9.91
C ILE A 52 -2.90 2.79 -9.36
N GLN A 53 -1.95 3.52 -8.80
CA GLN A 53 -0.76 2.93 -8.20
C GLN A 53 -1.14 1.95 -7.07
N HIS A 54 -2.01 2.37 -6.16
CA HIS A 54 -2.41 1.59 -4.99
C HIS A 54 -3.13 0.30 -5.41
N ARG A 55 -4.08 0.41 -6.34
CA ARG A 55 -4.78 -0.74 -6.95
C ARG A 55 -3.79 -1.73 -7.58
N LEU A 56 -2.88 -1.26 -8.43
CA LEU A 56 -1.88 -2.12 -9.06
C LEU A 56 -0.93 -2.77 -8.05
N HIS A 57 -0.63 -2.08 -6.93
CA HIS A 57 0.15 -2.67 -5.83
C HIS A 57 -0.59 -3.80 -5.10
N HIS A 58 -1.91 -3.86 -5.17
CA HIS A 58 -2.70 -4.99 -4.68
C HIS A 58 -2.90 -6.09 -5.72
N GLU A 59 -3.07 -5.73 -6.98
CA GLU A 59 -3.41 -6.67 -8.04
C GLU A 59 -2.20 -7.40 -8.63
N ILE A 60 -1.01 -6.75 -8.71
CA ILE A 60 0.19 -7.30 -9.33
C ILE A 60 1.20 -7.74 -8.28
N LYS A 61 1.64 -8.98 -8.36
CA LYS A 61 2.42 -9.65 -7.30
C LYS A 61 3.74 -8.95 -6.95
N ILE A 62 4.52 -8.49 -7.93
CA ILE A 62 5.78 -7.78 -7.66
C ILE A 62 5.54 -6.40 -7.03
N LEU A 63 4.45 -5.74 -7.39
CA LEU A 63 4.06 -4.46 -6.78
C LEU A 63 3.54 -4.69 -5.37
N TRP A 64 2.71 -5.73 -5.16
CA TRP A 64 2.28 -6.15 -3.83
C TRP A 64 3.46 -6.42 -2.89
N ALA A 65 4.50 -7.08 -3.37
CA ALA A 65 5.71 -7.33 -2.58
C ALA A 65 6.35 -6.04 -2.04
N THR A 66 6.14 -4.90 -2.71
CA THR A 66 6.61 -3.59 -2.26
C THR A 66 5.58 -2.78 -1.48
N HIS A 67 4.40 -3.35 -1.18
CA HIS A 67 3.33 -2.69 -0.44
C HIS A 67 2.86 -3.50 0.79
N VAL A 68 2.96 -4.82 0.74
CA VAL A 68 2.45 -5.76 1.73
C VAL A 68 2.82 -5.44 3.19
N VAL A 69 3.99 -4.82 3.42
CA VAL A 69 4.45 -4.41 4.76
C VAL A 69 3.43 -3.51 5.45
N HIS A 70 2.77 -2.65 4.70
CA HIS A 70 1.73 -1.75 5.19
C HIS A 70 0.51 -2.53 5.71
N HIS A 71 0.17 -3.66 5.08
CA HIS A 71 -0.96 -4.51 5.43
C HIS A 71 -0.65 -5.62 6.46
N HIS A 72 0.59 -5.80 6.89
CA HIS A 72 0.93 -6.85 7.87
C HIS A 72 0.39 -6.60 9.29
N GLY A 73 -0.10 -5.39 9.59
CA GLY A 73 -0.62 -5.06 10.91
C GLY A 73 -1.89 -5.86 11.21
N GLU A 74 -1.89 -6.61 12.29
CA GLU A 74 -3.08 -7.31 12.81
C GLU A 74 -3.87 -6.46 13.80
N GLU A 75 -3.36 -5.26 14.11
CA GLU A 75 -4.04 -4.16 14.78
C GLU A 75 -4.12 -2.98 13.82
N PHE A 76 -5.23 -2.26 13.84
CA PHE A 76 -5.45 -1.12 12.96
C PHE A 76 -5.52 0.19 13.76
N ASN A 77 -4.52 1.03 13.60
CA ASN A 77 -4.40 2.30 14.29
C ASN A 77 -3.41 3.21 13.55
N MET A 78 -3.18 4.42 14.03
CA MET A 78 -2.30 5.40 13.39
C MET A 78 -0.85 4.90 13.17
N SER A 79 -0.37 3.91 13.94
CA SER A 79 0.95 3.32 13.69
C SER A 79 0.96 2.46 12.41
N THR A 80 -0.20 1.99 11.95
CA THR A 80 -0.35 1.30 10.67
C THR A 80 0.02 2.22 9.50
N ALA A 81 -0.39 3.49 9.54
CA ALA A 81 0.00 4.50 8.56
C ALA A 81 1.52 4.68 8.45
N MET A 82 2.23 4.54 9.57
CA MET A 82 3.70 4.68 9.64
C MET A 82 4.44 3.42 9.21
N ARG A 83 3.76 2.29 9.05
CA ARG A 83 4.33 1.01 8.61
C ARG A 83 4.52 1.04 7.10
N GLN A 84 5.69 1.46 6.66
CA GLN A 84 6.01 1.60 5.25
C GLN A 84 7.08 0.59 4.82
N THR A 85 6.99 0.19 3.55
CA THR A 85 7.96 -0.70 2.93
C THR A 85 9.30 -0.02 2.69
N SER A 86 10.38 -0.80 2.70
CA SER A 86 11.72 -0.32 2.30
C SER A 86 11.96 -0.37 0.78
N THR A 87 11.08 -0.98 0.01
CA THR A 87 11.25 -1.26 -1.42
C THR A 87 10.34 -0.45 -2.34
N GLY A 88 9.48 0.42 -1.80
CA GLY A 88 8.52 1.22 -2.57
C GLY A 88 9.16 2.17 -3.60
N TRP A 89 10.42 2.59 -3.38
CA TRP A 89 11.18 3.44 -4.31
C TRP A 89 11.42 2.79 -5.68
N LEU A 90 11.33 1.46 -5.79
CA LEU A 90 11.53 0.74 -7.05
C LEU A 90 10.52 1.14 -8.13
N TRP A 91 9.28 1.48 -7.76
CA TRP A 91 8.18 1.65 -8.71
C TRP A 91 7.48 3.00 -8.62
N LYS A 92 7.43 3.63 -7.44
CA LYS A 92 6.61 4.81 -7.19
C LYS A 92 6.85 5.95 -8.18
N TRP A 93 8.09 6.20 -8.56
CA TRP A 93 8.46 7.25 -9.51
C TRP A 93 7.80 7.09 -10.89
N MET A 94 7.62 5.85 -11.35
CA MET A 94 7.02 5.59 -12.66
C MET A 94 5.61 6.16 -12.79
N PHE A 95 4.83 6.06 -11.72
CA PHE A 95 3.44 6.51 -11.71
C PHE A 95 3.32 8.04 -11.73
N TYR A 96 4.20 8.75 -11.02
CA TYR A 96 4.11 10.20 -10.90
C TYR A 96 4.94 10.97 -11.94
N THR A 97 5.86 10.35 -12.63
CA THR A 97 6.65 10.99 -13.71
C THR A 97 5.79 11.72 -14.77
N PRO A 98 4.61 11.19 -15.19
CA PRO A 98 3.75 11.91 -16.14
C PRO A 98 3.34 13.31 -15.67
N MET A 99 3.22 13.56 -14.36
CA MET A 99 2.92 14.89 -13.84
C MET A 99 4.04 15.90 -14.15
N MET A 100 5.30 15.45 -14.12
CA MET A 100 6.44 16.28 -14.46
C MET A 100 6.48 16.58 -15.98
N VAL A 101 6.08 15.59 -16.79
CA VAL A 101 6.03 15.73 -18.25
C VAL A 101 4.99 16.75 -18.69
N ILE A 102 3.77 16.74 -18.12
CA ILE A 102 2.73 17.73 -18.44
C ILE A 102 3.06 19.12 -17.92
N GLY A 103 4.03 19.24 -17.00
CA GLY A 103 4.54 20.52 -16.51
C GLY A 103 4.00 20.95 -15.14
N ILE A 104 3.55 20.00 -14.30
CA ILE A 104 3.23 20.32 -12.90
C ILE A 104 4.52 20.80 -12.20
N PRO A 105 4.52 22.03 -11.64
CA PRO A 105 5.68 22.55 -10.92
C PRO A 105 6.00 21.73 -9.68
N ALA A 106 7.30 21.67 -9.32
CA ALA A 106 7.77 20.85 -8.21
C ALA A 106 7.12 21.23 -6.86
N GLU A 107 6.95 22.53 -6.60
CA GLU A 107 6.28 23.04 -5.41
C GLU A 107 4.82 22.62 -5.32
N VAL A 108 4.09 22.63 -6.45
CA VAL A 108 2.72 22.16 -6.52
C VAL A 108 2.67 20.65 -6.25
N PHE A 109 3.53 19.88 -6.92
CA PHE A 109 3.62 18.43 -6.74
C PHE A 109 3.91 18.04 -5.28
N ILE A 110 4.90 18.69 -4.66
CA ILE A 110 5.27 18.42 -3.26
C ILE A 110 4.12 18.77 -2.32
N THR A 111 3.46 19.90 -2.56
CA THR A 111 2.36 20.36 -1.70
C THR A 111 1.14 19.43 -1.80
N VAL A 112 0.68 19.09 -3.01
CA VAL A 112 -0.48 18.20 -3.17
C VAL A 112 -0.16 16.79 -2.67
N GLY A 113 1.07 16.32 -2.87
CA GLY A 113 1.54 15.05 -2.33
C GLY A 113 1.59 15.05 -0.79
N GLY A 114 2.02 16.16 -0.19
CA GLY A 114 2.00 16.36 1.26
C GLY A 114 0.58 16.36 1.84
N ILE A 115 -0.35 17.06 1.21
CA ILE A 115 -1.77 17.07 1.61
C ILE A 115 -2.36 15.65 1.53
N ASN A 116 -2.12 14.94 0.44
CA ASN A 116 -2.59 13.57 0.25
C ASN A 116 -2.02 12.62 1.33
N LEU A 117 -0.73 12.74 1.65
CA LEU A 117 -0.07 11.94 2.68
C LEU A 117 -0.65 12.21 4.09
N VAL A 118 -0.82 13.49 4.44
CA VAL A 118 -1.40 13.89 5.75
C VAL A 118 -2.85 13.41 5.84
N TYR A 119 -3.60 13.52 4.75
CA TYR A 119 -4.97 12.99 4.71
C TYR A 119 -5.00 11.48 4.98
N GLN A 120 -4.14 10.71 4.35
CA GLN A 120 -4.10 9.26 4.55
C GLN A 120 -3.70 8.84 5.97
N TYR A 121 -3.04 9.70 6.74
CA TYR A 121 -2.64 9.37 8.11
C TYR A 121 -3.85 9.21 9.05
N TRP A 122 -4.80 10.16 9.03
CA TRP A 122 -5.93 10.15 9.96
C TRP A 122 -6.95 9.04 9.70
N VAL A 123 -7.03 8.48 8.49
CA VAL A 123 -7.98 7.42 8.17
C VAL A 123 -7.61 6.06 8.78
N HIS A 124 -6.40 5.92 9.34
CA HIS A 124 -5.95 4.70 10.00
C HIS A 124 -6.40 4.64 11.47
N THR A 125 -7.70 4.48 11.69
CA THR A 125 -8.26 4.38 13.05
C THR A 125 -9.57 3.60 13.08
N GLU A 126 -9.80 2.88 14.19
CA GLU A 126 -11.06 2.22 14.49
C GLU A 126 -12.03 3.11 15.29
N HIS A 127 -11.56 4.26 15.80
CA HIS A 127 -12.33 5.10 16.71
C HIS A 127 -13.34 6.02 16.00
N VAL A 128 -13.19 6.25 14.72
CA VAL A 128 -14.11 7.10 13.94
C VAL A 128 -15.15 6.19 13.27
N PRO A 129 -16.45 6.39 13.59
CA PRO A 129 -17.53 5.63 12.97
C PRO A 129 -17.74 6.03 11.51
N LYS A 130 -18.74 5.43 10.86
CA LYS A 130 -19.17 5.85 9.52
C LYS A 130 -19.59 7.33 9.53
N LEU A 131 -19.13 8.08 8.54
CA LEU A 131 -19.34 9.53 8.42
C LEU A 131 -20.47 9.88 7.43
N GLY A 132 -21.31 8.91 7.08
CA GLY A 132 -22.53 9.11 6.30
C GLY A 132 -22.24 9.60 4.88
N TRP A 133 -22.76 10.77 4.49
CA TRP A 133 -22.66 11.27 3.13
C TRP A 133 -21.20 11.57 2.69
N LEU A 134 -20.30 11.85 3.64
CA LEU A 134 -18.87 12.09 3.34
C LEU A 134 -18.23 10.86 2.70
N GLU A 135 -18.67 9.66 3.04
CA GLU A 135 -18.20 8.39 2.47
C GLU A 135 -18.61 8.16 1.01
N LYS A 136 -19.41 9.07 0.47
CA LYS A 136 -19.73 9.06 -0.97
C LYS A 136 -18.68 9.77 -1.82
N ILE A 137 -17.89 10.65 -1.20
CA ILE A 137 -16.92 11.53 -1.87
C ILE A 137 -15.50 11.24 -1.40
N PHE A 138 -15.29 11.11 -0.09
CA PHE A 138 -13.98 11.01 0.52
C PHE A 138 -13.70 9.62 1.07
N ILE A 139 -12.42 9.24 1.09
CA ILE A 139 -11.95 8.09 1.87
C ILE A 139 -12.09 8.46 3.35
N THR A 140 -12.84 7.66 4.09
CA THR A 140 -13.02 7.80 5.54
C THR A 140 -12.35 6.63 6.27
N PRO A 141 -12.20 6.68 7.59
CA PRO A 141 -11.72 5.52 8.35
C PRO A 141 -12.52 4.24 8.08
N SER A 142 -13.84 4.32 7.89
CA SER A 142 -14.68 3.18 7.53
C SER A 142 -14.26 2.56 6.18
N ASN A 143 -14.10 3.38 5.14
CA ASN A 143 -13.62 2.88 3.85
C ASN A 143 -12.22 2.24 3.94
N HIS A 144 -11.34 2.83 4.77
CA HIS A 144 -9.96 2.38 4.89
C HIS A 144 -9.81 1.15 5.79
N ARG A 145 -10.71 0.94 6.77
CA ARG A 145 -10.84 -0.32 7.51
C ARG A 145 -11.16 -1.50 6.58
N VAL A 146 -12.09 -1.30 5.65
CA VAL A 146 -12.41 -2.30 4.60
C VAL A 146 -11.18 -2.60 3.77
N HIS A 147 -10.44 -1.57 3.33
CA HIS A 147 -9.22 -1.72 2.54
C HIS A 147 -8.14 -2.56 3.25
N HIS A 148 -7.95 -2.39 4.55
CA HIS A 148 -6.96 -3.14 5.34
C HIS A 148 -7.45 -4.51 5.82
N ALA A 149 -8.72 -4.86 5.57
CA ALA A 149 -9.28 -6.10 6.05
C ALA A 149 -8.88 -7.30 5.18
N LYS A 150 -8.61 -8.43 5.83
CA LYS A 150 -8.35 -9.72 5.16
C LYS A 150 -9.58 -10.61 5.03
N ASN A 151 -10.76 -10.10 5.40
CA ASN A 151 -12.03 -10.78 5.20
C ASN A 151 -12.27 -11.00 3.70
N PRO A 152 -12.72 -12.20 3.26
CA PRO A 152 -12.98 -12.46 1.84
C PRO A 152 -13.91 -11.44 1.17
N GLU A 153 -14.86 -10.89 1.93
CA GLU A 153 -15.85 -9.90 1.47
C GLU A 153 -15.25 -8.52 1.20
N TYR A 154 -14.05 -8.24 1.71
CA TYR A 154 -13.40 -6.91 1.70
C TYR A 154 -12.11 -6.88 0.90
N ILE A 155 -11.61 -8.05 0.46
CA ILE A 155 -10.35 -8.13 -0.28
C ILE A 155 -10.43 -7.32 -1.57
N ASP A 156 -9.34 -6.63 -1.88
CA ASP A 156 -9.13 -5.88 -3.12
C ASP A 156 -10.17 -4.75 -3.35
N ALA A 157 -10.42 -3.95 -2.30
CA ALA A 157 -11.36 -2.84 -2.32
C ALA A 157 -10.77 -1.53 -1.76
N ASN A 158 -11.41 -0.40 -2.12
CA ASN A 158 -11.22 0.93 -1.54
C ASN A 158 -9.77 1.46 -1.61
N TYR A 159 -9.24 1.59 -2.81
CA TYR A 159 -7.84 1.99 -3.05
C TYR A 159 -7.59 3.50 -3.05
N GLY A 160 -8.64 4.35 -2.98
CA GLY A 160 -8.50 5.79 -3.02
C GLY A 160 -7.57 6.36 -1.95
N GLY A 161 -6.95 7.50 -2.23
CA GLY A 161 -6.15 8.24 -1.26
C GLY A 161 -6.99 9.24 -0.46
N VAL A 162 -7.54 10.23 -1.16
CA VAL A 162 -8.44 11.25 -0.61
C VAL A 162 -9.87 11.01 -1.05
N PHE A 163 -10.08 10.68 -2.34
CA PHE A 163 -11.42 10.53 -2.92
C PHE A 163 -11.77 9.05 -3.13
N ILE A 164 -12.91 8.62 -2.55
CA ILE A 164 -13.54 7.31 -2.82
C ILE A 164 -14.21 7.27 -4.20
N ILE A 165 -14.32 8.41 -4.86
CA ILE A 165 -14.96 8.55 -6.17
C ILE A 165 -14.29 7.65 -7.21
N TRP A 166 -12.96 7.50 -7.14
CA TRP A 166 -12.22 6.61 -8.06
C TRP A 166 -12.66 5.15 -7.89
N ASP A 167 -12.79 4.69 -6.65
CA ASP A 167 -13.28 3.33 -6.37
C ASP A 167 -14.69 3.10 -6.92
N ARG A 168 -15.55 4.11 -6.82
CA ARG A 168 -16.92 4.05 -7.40
C ARG A 168 -16.91 4.02 -8.92
N ILE A 169 -16.07 4.85 -9.56
CA ILE A 169 -15.97 4.90 -11.03
C ILE A 169 -15.41 3.58 -11.58
N PHE A 170 -14.40 3.01 -10.94
CA PHE A 170 -13.72 1.81 -11.41
C PHE A 170 -14.23 0.50 -10.79
N GLY A 171 -15.32 0.56 -9.99
CA GLY A 171 -16.01 -0.61 -9.46
C GLY A 171 -15.28 -1.35 -8.34
N THR A 172 -14.39 -0.69 -7.62
CA THR A 172 -13.63 -1.26 -6.49
C THR A 172 -14.14 -0.80 -5.12
N TYR A 173 -15.28 -0.11 -5.07
CA TYR A 173 -15.89 0.34 -3.83
C TYR A 173 -16.65 -0.79 -3.11
N ILE A 174 -16.32 -1.01 -1.84
CA ILE A 174 -17.07 -1.87 -0.93
C ILE A 174 -17.35 -1.08 0.36
N GLU A 175 -18.63 -1.08 0.78
CA GLU A 175 -19.04 -0.46 2.04
C GLU A 175 -18.71 -1.38 3.23
N GLU A 176 -18.28 -0.80 4.35
CA GLU A 176 -18.13 -1.52 5.61
C GLU A 176 -19.52 -1.97 6.11
N LYS A 177 -19.69 -3.27 6.31
CA LYS A 177 -20.95 -3.86 6.80
C LYS A 177 -20.91 -4.00 8.33
N ASP A 178 -22.00 -3.66 8.99
CA ASP A 178 -22.08 -3.73 10.46
C ASP A 178 -22.01 -5.18 10.99
N GLU A 179 -22.46 -6.14 10.15
CA GLU A 179 -22.47 -7.57 10.48
C GLU A 179 -21.11 -8.23 10.25
N ILE A 180 -20.22 -7.62 9.47
CA ILE A 180 -18.91 -8.18 9.09
C ILE A 180 -17.82 -7.24 9.59
N LYS A 181 -17.36 -7.49 10.80
CA LYS A 181 -16.27 -6.68 11.37
C LYS A 181 -14.95 -6.91 10.60
N PRO A 182 -14.23 -5.85 10.22
CA PRO A 182 -12.91 -5.98 9.60
C PRO A 182 -11.93 -6.75 10.49
N VAL A 183 -11.23 -7.71 9.90
CA VAL A 183 -10.12 -8.44 10.52
C VAL A 183 -8.85 -8.10 9.75
N TYR A 184 -7.89 -7.51 10.43
CA TYR A 184 -6.70 -6.94 9.79
C TYR A 184 -5.55 -7.93 9.63
N GLY A 185 -4.60 -7.56 8.78
CA GLY A 185 -3.48 -8.38 8.39
C GLY A 185 -3.56 -8.82 6.94
N THR A 186 -2.68 -9.73 6.55
CA THR A 186 -2.62 -10.27 5.19
C THR A 186 -3.22 -11.68 5.12
N VAL A 187 -3.79 -12.03 3.96
CA VAL A 187 -4.32 -13.38 3.67
C VAL A 187 -3.31 -14.47 4.00
N LYS A 188 -2.05 -14.26 3.60
CA LYS A 188 -0.92 -15.08 4.05
C LYS A 188 -0.23 -14.36 5.22
N ALA A 189 -0.53 -14.79 6.44
CA ALA A 189 0.01 -14.18 7.64
C ALA A 189 1.55 -14.13 7.63
N LEU A 190 2.11 -13.02 8.11
CA LEU A 190 3.56 -12.83 8.22
C LEU A 190 4.18 -13.81 9.24
N ASN A 191 3.52 -14.02 10.37
CA ASN A 191 3.97 -14.86 11.49
C ASN A 191 5.42 -14.61 11.90
N SER A 192 5.83 -13.34 11.96
CA SER A 192 7.19 -12.94 12.29
C SER A 192 7.26 -11.49 12.74
N TRP A 193 8.10 -11.20 13.72
CA TRP A 193 8.43 -9.84 14.15
C TRP A 193 9.71 -9.30 13.45
N ASN A 194 10.30 -10.10 12.55
CA ASN A 194 11.50 -9.70 11.83
C ASN A 194 11.17 -8.69 10.72
N PRO A 195 11.61 -7.42 10.80
CA PRO A 195 11.29 -6.39 9.82
C PRO A 195 11.93 -6.65 8.46
N ILE A 196 13.06 -7.35 8.39
CA ILE A 196 13.69 -7.75 7.12
C ILE A 196 12.79 -8.78 6.44
N TRP A 197 12.37 -9.81 7.18
CA TRP A 197 11.47 -10.82 6.64
C TRP A 197 10.14 -10.22 6.18
N ALA A 198 9.58 -9.27 6.92
CA ALA A 198 8.37 -8.55 6.52
C ALA A 198 8.50 -7.91 5.12
N ASN A 199 9.66 -7.33 4.80
CA ASN A 199 9.91 -6.72 3.50
C ASN A 199 10.18 -7.73 2.36
N PHE A 200 10.69 -8.93 2.67
CA PHE A 200 11.17 -9.85 1.66
C PHE A 200 10.39 -11.14 1.52
N GLN A 201 9.42 -11.46 2.42
CA GLN A 201 8.71 -12.74 2.39
C GLN A 201 7.93 -12.99 1.08
N VAL A 202 7.33 -11.94 0.47
CA VAL A 202 6.59 -12.10 -0.78
C VAL A 202 7.56 -12.32 -1.94
N PHE A 203 8.67 -11.56 -2.00
CA PHE A 203 9.74 -11.79 -2.98
C PHE A 203 10.30 -13.21 -2.88
N HIS A 204 10.57 -13.69 -1.66
CA HIS A 204 11.02 -15.06 -1.42
C HIS A 204 9.99 -16.10 -1.89
N SER A 205 8.70 -15.88 -1.60
CA SER A 205 7.62 -16.75 -2.07
C SER A 205 7.56 -16.82 -3.60
N MET A 206 7.67 -15.66 -4.27
CA MET A 206 7.71 -15.58 -5.74
C MET A 206 8.91 -16.32 -6.32
N LEU A 207 10.09 -16.12 -5.71
CA LEU A 207 11.32 -16.80 -6.14
C LEU A 207 11.17 -18.33 -6.02
N LEU A 208 10.63 -18.81 -4.89
CA LEU A 208 10.39 -20.25 -4.70
C LEU A 208 9.40 -20.81 -5.73
N ASP A 209 8.29 -20.11 -5.98
CA ASP A 209 7.30 -20.53 -6.98
C ASP A 209 7.93 -20.54 -8.39
N SER A 210 8.77 -19.55 -8.72
CA SER A 210 9.49 -19.47 -9.98
C SER A 210 10.52 -20.62 -10.17
N ILE A 211 11.24 -20.98 -9.10
CA ILE A 211 12.21 -22.08 -9.15
C ILE A 211 11.49 -23.43 -9.25
N ARG A 212 10.39 -23.63 -8.49
CA ARG A 212 9.69 -24.91 -8.34
C ARG A 212 8.86 -25.32 -9.54
N THR A 213 8.29 -24.34 -10.27
CA THR A 213 7.49 -24.66 -11.46
C THR A 213 8.35 -25.25 -12.57
N LYS A 214 7.82 -26.29 -13.24
CA LYS A 214 8.47 -26.91 -14.40
C LYS A 214 8.29 -26.11 -15.68
N LYS A 215 7.27 -25.25 -15.74
CA LYS A 215 6.90 -24.52 -16.95
C LYS A 215 7.64 -23.19 -17.04
N TRP A 216 8.44 -23.00 -18.07
CA TRP A 216 9.28 -21.81 -18.26
C TRP A 216 8.47 -20.51 -18.32
N SER A 217 7.33 -20.50 -19.01
CA SER A 217 6.46 -19.30 -19.06
C SER A 217 5.98 -18.90 -17.67
N ASP A 218 5.72 -19.86 -16.79
CA ASP A 218 5.21 -19.62 -15.46
C ASP A 218 6.30 -19.10 -14.52
N LYS A 219 7.59 -19.44 -14.77
CA LYS A 219 8.73 -18.85 -14.05
C LYS A 219 8.78 -17.32 -14.15
N LEU A 220 8.48 -16.79 -15.34
CA LEU A 220 8.39 -15.34 -15.57
C LEU A 220 7.06 -14.78 -15.10
N LYS A 221 5.95 -15.50 -15.40
CA LYS A 221 4.60 -15.06 -15.05
C LYS A 221 4.40 -14.83 -13.56
N VAL A 222 5.05 -15.60 -12.68
CA VAL A 222 4.99 -15.43 -11.22
C VAL A 222 5.22 -13.97 -10.78
N TRP A 223 6.07 -13.23 -11.49
CA TRP A 223 6.49 -11.88 -11.08
C TRP A 223 5.43 -10.81 -11.35
N TYR A 224 4.69 -10.93 -12.45
CA TYR A 224 3.69 -9.93 -12.88
C TYR A 224 2.23 -10.44 -12.86
N ALA A 225 2.04 -11.70 -12.47
CA ALA A 225 0.69 -12.27 -12.35
C ALA A 225 -0.11 -11.62 -11.21
N PRO A 226 -1.44 -11.74 -11.23
CA PRO A 226 -2.29 -11.36 -10.11
C PRO A 226 -1.84 -12.02 -8.79
N THR A 227 -2.07 -11.33 -7.68
CA THR A 227 -1.60 -11.76 -6.35
C THR A 227 -2.10 -13.15 -5.94
N TYR A 228 -3.30 -13.53 -6.35
CA TYR A 228 -3.90 -14.86 -6.09
C TYR A 228 -3.35 -15.96 -6.99
N TRP A 229 -2.77 -15.62 -8.16
CA TRP A 229 -2.34 -16.61 -9.14
C TRP A 229 -1.04 -17.33 -8.70
N ARG A 230 -1.00 -18.64 -8.88
CA ARG A 230 0.23 -19.45 -8.73
C ARG A 230 0.31 -20.49 -9.85
N PRO A 231 1.53 -20.94 -10.24
CA PRO A 231 1.67 -22.08 -11.15
C PRO A 231 0.89 -23.28 -10.63
N SER A 232 0.11 -23.95 -11.49
CA SER A 232 -0.77 -25.04 -11.08
C SER A 232 -0.02 -26.21 -10.44
N ASP A 233 1.13 -26.59 -11.01
CA ASP A 233 2.00 -27.66 -10.49
C ASP A 233 2.59 -27.33 -9.11
N VAL A 234 2.83 -26.04 -8.84
CA VAL A 234 3.32 -25.58 -7.53
C VAL A 234 2.16 -25.47 -6.54
N ALA A 235 1.01 -24.97 -6.97
CA ALA A 235 -0.16 -24.81 -6.10
C ALA A 235 -0.69 -26.18 -5.62
N GLU A 236 -0.70 -27.19 -6.49
CA GLU A 236 -1.09 -28.56 -6.15
C GLU A 236 -0.13 -29.19 -5.13
N LYS A 237 1.19 -29.09 -5.38
CA LYS A 237 2.21 -29.71 -4.53
C LYS A 237 2.43 -28.96 -3.20
N TYR A 238 2.22 -27.63 -3.19
CA TYR A 238 2.43 -26.74 -2.04
C TYR A 238 1.20 -25.86 -1.83
N PRO A 239 0.07 -26.43 -1.38
CA PRO A 239 -1.17 -25.66 -1.20
C PRO A 239 -1.00 -24.56 -0.17
N THR A 240 -1.68 -23.45 -0.38
CA THR A 240 -1.77 -22.34 0.60
C THR A 240 -2.74 -22.71 1.70
N LYS A 241 -2.43 -22.29 2.94
CA LYS A 241 -3.37 -22.44 4.05
C LYS A 241 -4.56 -21.50 3.86
N PRO A 242 -5.76 -21.88 4.31
CA PRO A 242 -6.90 -20.99 4.39
C PRO A 242 -6.59 -19.73 5.20
N VAL A 243 -7.30 -18.63 4.91
CA VAL A 243 -7.20 -17.38 5.67
C VAL A 243 -7.65 -17.64 7.11
N ASP A 244 -6.80 -17.28 8.06
CA ASP A 244 -7.17 -17.34 9.47
C ASP A 244 -7.74 -15.99 9.92
N LEU A 245 -9.04 -15.96 10.17
CA LEU A 245 -9.75 -14.77 10.65
C LEU A 245 -9.85 -14.70 12.18
N LYS A 246 -9.42 -15.75 12.90
CA LYS A 246 -9.63 -15.85 14.35
C LYS A 246 -8.39 -15.58 15.17
N ASN A 247 -7.24 -16.05 14.68
CA ASN A 247 -6.02 -16.01 15.48
C ASN A 247 -5.09 -14.90 14.99
N LYS A 248 -4.53 -14.17 15.97
CA LYS A 248 -3.42 -13.24 15.76
C LYS A 248 -2.10 -13.92 16.09
N TYR A 249 -1.02 -13.49 15.44
CA TYR A 249 0.31 -13.99 15.74
C TYR A 249 0.77 -13.53 17.13
N ASN A 250 0.80 -14.47 18.06
CA ASN A 250 1.19 -14.25 19.45
C ASN A 250 2.18 -15.34 19.90
N PRO A 251 3.45 -15.28 19.48
CA PRO A 251 4.46 -16.24 19.92
C PRO A 251 4.78 -16.07 21.39
N PHE A 252 5.20 -17.17 22.03
CA PHE A 252 5.76 -17.08 23.38
C PHE A 252 7.03 -16.20 23.35
N MET A 253 7.05 -15.17 24.21
CA MET A 253 8.19 -14.28 24.36
C MET A 253 8.65 -14.26 25.81
N THR A 254 9.97 -14.24 26.00
CA THR A 254 10.56 -14.01 27.33
C THR A 254 10.28 -12.58 27.78
N LEU A 255 10.22 -12.34 29.09
CA LEU A 255 10.00 -11.00 29.66
C LEU A 255 10.96 -9.94 29.12
N SER A 256 12.21 -10.31 28.87
CA SER A 256 13.22 -9.41 28.29
C SER A 256 12.87 -8.96 26.86
N LEU A 257 12.24 -9.82 26.05
CA LEU A 257 11.80 -9.48 24.70
C LEU A 257 10.49 -8.67 24.71
N ILE A 258 9.62 -8.90 25.69
CA ILE A 258 8.39 -8.11 25.88
C ILE A 258 8.72 -6.64 26.14
N HIS A 259 9.72 -6.36 26.97
CA HIS A 259 10.16 -4.98 27.23
C HIS A 259 10.76 -4.25 26.02
N ILE A 260 11.25 -4.99 25.04
CA ILE A 260 11.77 -4.41 23.78
C ILE A 260 10.65 -4.20 22.75
N SER A 261 9.64 -5.06 22.72
CA SER A 261 8.57 -5.08 21.72
C SER A 261 7.33 -4.30 22.12
N GLU A 262 7.07 -4.12 23.42
CA GLU A 262 6.01 -3.28 23.96
C GLU A 262 6.61 -2.07 24.68
N PRO A 263 6.75 -0.91 24.00
CA PRO A 263 7.06 0.31 24.73
C PRO A 263 5.86 0.64 25.62
N THR A 264 6.03 0.30 26.90
CA THR A 264 5.19 0.74 28.02
C THR A 264 3.67 0.68 27.77
N ARG A 265 3.03 -0.47 27.98
CA ARG A 265 1.74 -0.45 28.65
C ARG A 265 2.01 0.10 30.06
N GLN A 266 1.84 1.40 30.25
CA GLN A 266 1.59 1.93 31.58
C GLN A 266 0.27 1.30 32.01
N VAL A 267 0.37 0.32 32.87
CA VAL A 267 -0.78 -0.17 33.64
C VAL A 267 -1.17 0.99 34.57
N PRO A 268 -2.43 1.44 34.56
CA PRO A 268 -2.89 2.49 35.48
C PRO A 268 -2.72 2.09 36.93
#